data_12d2af1f57e450a45494f2c628fc9b50
#
_entry.id   12d2af1f57e450a45494f2c628fc9b50
#
_cell.length_a   1.000
_cell.length_b   1.000
_cell.length_c   1.000
_cell.angle_alpha   90.00
_cell.angle_beta   90.00
_cell.angle_gamma   90.00
#
_symmetry.space_group_name_H-M   'P 1'
#
loop_
_entity.id
_entity.type
_entity.pdbx_description
1 polymer ?
#
loop_
_entity_poly.entity_id
_entity_poly.type
_entity_poly.pdbx_seq_one_letter_code
_entity_poly.pdbx_strand_id
1 'polypeptide(L)'
;MSSFWNNRISISIFGESHGPSIGVVIDNLPPGEYIDMEKVLQFMARRAPKKDGTTTPRSEKDLPQVQSGMLNNRTTGVPLCAMIQNTDTRSKDYSNLERLPRPGHADYTGAMRYRGFQDVRGGGHFSGRLTAPLCFAGAICGQILERRGIYTGAHIAAIHGIEDDAFSETKVSRTDIMAVREKSFPVINDAQGEKMQEDIRNARKGGESLGGLIECAVVNMPAGVGSPMFQGLENTIAQLVFGIPAVKGLEFGAGFQVAEMVGSQNNDPFYIDENGHVMTKTNHHGGILGGISSGMPIILRVAVKPTASIAKPQETVDFRAKTNEILQVHGRHDPCIVPRAVPCVEAAVNIALLSHMMDYPHF
;
A
#
# COMPACT_ATOMS: atom_id res chain seq x y z
N MET A 1 -18.48 10.59 5.08
CA MET A 1 -17.09 10.90 5.41
C MET A 1 -16.52 9.65 5.98
N SER A 2 -15.73 8.95 5.23
CA SER A 2 -15.50 7.61 5.70
C SER A 2 -14.21 7.08 5.12
N SER A 3 -13.57 6.22 5.87
CA SER A 3 -12.60 5.27 5.36
C SER A 3 -13.35 4.13 4.67
N PHE A 4 -14.22 4.52 3.76
CA PHE A 4 -15.07 3.65 2.96
C PHE A 4 -14.76 3.86 1.48
N TRP A 5 -14.43 2.79 0.81
CA TRP A 5 -14.25 2.72 -0.63
C TRP A 5 -15.30 1.76 -1.21
N ASN A 6 -15.84 2.10 -2.37
CA ASN A 6 -16.89 1.33 -3.02
C ASN A 6 -16.67 1.26 -4.53
N ASN A 7 -16.70 0.05 -5.04
CA ASN A 7 -16.87 -0.31 -6.45
C ASN A 7 -17.70 -1.60 -6.46
N ARG A 8 -17.34 -2.66 -7.18
CA ARG A 8 -18.01 -3.98 -7.05
C ARG A 8 -17.77 -4.60 -5.69
N ILE A 9 -16.57 -4.46 -5.16
CA ILE A 9 -16.26 -4.74 -3.76
C ILE A 9 -16.35 -3.44 -2.98
N SER A 10 -16.87 -3.49 -1.76
CA SER A 10 -16.83 -2.36 -0.81
C SER A 10 -15.91 -2.68 0.35
N ILE A 11 -15.17 -1.68 0.81
CA ILE A 11 -14.30 -1.78 1.97
C ILE A 11 -14.59 -0.64 2.94
N SER A 12 -14.79 -0.97 4.20
CA SER A 12 -14.85 0.00 5.29
C SER A 12 -13.78 -0.33 6.32
N ILE A 13 -12.80 0.56 6.51
CA ILE A 13 -11.76 0.43 7.54
C ILE A 13 -12.15 1.28 8.73
N PHE A 14 -12.11 0.71 9.92
CA PHE A 14 -12.51 1.37 11.16
C PHE A 14 -11.48 1.20 12.28
N GLY A 15 -11.68 1.98 13.35
CA GLY A 15 -10.83 1.98 14.54
C GLY A 15 -9.74 3.06 14.52
N GLU A 16 -8.96 3.09 15.57
CA GLU A 16 -7.92 4.09 15.82
C GLU A 16 -6.70 3.42 16.44
N SER A 17 -5.51 4.01 16.23
CA SER A 17 -4.23 3.41 16.63
C SER A 17 -4.16 3.02 18.12
N HIS A 18 -4.79 3.78 18.99
CA HIS A 18 -4.83 3.57 20.45
C HIS A 18 -6.24 3.28 20.97
N GLY A 19 -7.19 3.02 20.07
CA GLY A 19 -8.48 2.44 20.42
C GLY A 19 -8.36 0.95 20.77
N PRO A 20 -9.45 0.28 21.17
CA PRO A 20 -9.44 -1.14 21.55
C PRO A 20 -9.00 -2.06 20.42
N SER A 21 -9.43 -1.74 19.19
CA SER A 21 -9.15 -2.52 17.99
C SER A 21 -9.22 -1.65 16.74
N ILE A 22 -8.68 -2.19 15.66
CA ILE A 22 -8.89 -1.73 14.29
C ILE A 22 -9.48 -2.87 13.48
N GLY A 23 -10.14 -2.59 12.36
CA GLY A 23 -10.72 -3.65 11.56
C GLY A 23 -11.16 -3.21 10.18
N VAL A 24 -11.72 -4.17 9.45
CA VAL A 24 -12.27 -3.98 8.12
C VAL A 24 -13.57 -4.75 7.95
N VAL A 25 -14.50 -4.15 7.24
CA VAL A 25 -15.64 -4.83 6.63
C VAL A 25 -15.42 -4.85 5.13
N ILE A 26 -15.48 -6.04 4.53
CA ILE A 26 -15.38 -6.27 3.08
C ILE A 26 -16.74 -6.79 2.63
N ASP A 27 -17.39 -6.10 1.73
CA ASP A 27 -18.68 -6.52 1.19
C ASP A 27 -18.58 -6.91 -0.29
N ASN A 28 -19.51 -7.75 -0.75
CA ASN A 28 -19.56 -8.29 -2.09
C ASN A 28 -18.38 -9.19 -2.51
N LEU A 29 -17.72 -9.87 -1.58
CA LEU A 29 -16.80 -10.94 -1.98
C LEU A 29 -17.60 -12.09 -2.63
N PRO A 30 -17.07 -12.70 -3.72
CA PRO A 30 -17.70 -13.87 -4.33
C PRO A 30 -17.90 -14.98 -3.29
N PRO A 31 -19.07 -15.63 -3.21
CA PRO A 31 -19.29 -16.73 -2.27
C PRO A 31 -18.53 -18.00 -2.70
N GLY A 32 -18.16 -18.82 -1.69
CA GLY A 32 -17.53 -20.12 -1.92
C GLY A 32 -16.01 -20.10 -2.16
N GLU A 33 -15.39 -18.91 -2.21
CA GLU A 33 -13.94 -18.78 -2.38
C GLU A 33 -13.20 -19.33 -1.16
N TYR A 34 -12.29 -20.26 -1.38
CA TYR A 34 -11.42 -20.80 -0.30
C TYR A 34 -10.35 -19.78 0.08
N ILE A 35 -10.20 -19.53 1.35
CA ILE A 35 -9.20 -18.60 1.90
C ILE A 35 -8.28 -19.39 2.84
N ASP A 36 -7.02 -19.47 2.48
CA ASP A 36 -5.96 -19.99 3.31
C ASP A 36 -5.53 -18.92 4.32
N MET A 37 -5.98 -19.04 5.56
CA MET A 37 -5.68 -18.07 6.62
C MET A 37 -4.21 -18.01 6.99
N GLU A 38 -3.45 -19.09 6.80
CA GLU A 38 -2.01 -19.07 7.02
C GLU A 38 -1.31 -18.16 6.03
N LYS A 39 -1.68 -18.24 4.76
CA LYS A 39 -1.19 -17.30 3.71
C LYS A 39 -1.61 -15.87 3.98
N VAL A 40 -2.82 -15.62 4.51
CA VAL A 40 -3.24 -14.28 4.95
C VAL A 40 -2.29 -13.76 6.02
N LEU A 41 -1.98 -14.57 7.04
CA LEU A 41 -1.07 -14.18 8.11
C LEU A 41 0.37 -13.95 7.61
N GLN A 42 0.86 -14.78 6.69
CA GLN A 42 2.17 -14.58 6.04
C GLN A 42 2.22 -13.26 5.27
N PHE A 43 1.18 -12.93 4.51
CA PHE A 43 1.09 -11.65 3.81
C PHE A 43 1.10 -10.47 4.78
N MET A 44 0.28 -10.52 5.84
CA MET A 44 0.22 -9.48 6.86
C MET A 44 1.54 -9.33 7.64
N ALA A 45 2.26 -10.42 7.87
CA ALA A 45 3.57 -10.41 8.55
C ALA A 45 4.63 -9.60 7.80
N ARG A 46 4.54 -9.48 6.47
CA ARG A 46 5.43 -8.63 5.66
C ARG A 46 5.30 -7.14 6.02
N ARG A 47 4.13 -6.70 6.49
CA ARG A 47 3.88 -5.35 6.99
C ARG A 47 4.39 -5.13 8.41
N ALA A 48 4.50 -6.19 9.20
CA ALA A 48 4.86 -6.10 10.61
C ALA A 48 6.29 -5.51 10.80
N PRO A 49 6.55 -4.83 11.91
CA PRO A 49 7.89 -4.33 12.24
C PRO A 49 8.90 -5.48 12.36
N LYS A 50 10.14 -5.22 11.95
CA LYS A 50 11.26 -6.17 12.01
C LYS A 50 12.30 -5.75 13.06
N LYS A 51 13.02 -6.73 13.62
CA LYS A 51 14.05 -6.46 14.64
C LYS A 51 15.45 -6.24 14.03
N ASP A 52 15.54 -5.70 12.82
CA ASP A 52 16.77 -5.48 12.05
C ASP A 52 17.28 -4.03 12.08
N GLY A 53 16.61 -3.17 12.82
CA GLY A 53 16.96 -1.75 12.94
C GLY A 53 16.43 -0.86 11.82
N THR A 54 15.78 -1.42 10.80
CA THR A 54 15.19 -0.67 9.68
C THR A 54 13.77 -0.18 9.97
N THR A 55 13.13 -0.72 11.00
CA THR A 55 11.74 -0.40 11.38
C THR A 55 11.60 -0.05 12.86
N THR A 56 10.40 0.35 13.27
CA THR A 56 10.06 0.64 14.67
C THR A 56 10.26 -0.58 15.57
N PRO A 57 10.66 -0.41 16.85
CA PRO A 57 10.77 -1.51 17.81
C PRO A 57 9.42 -1.94 18.42
N ARG A 58 8.28 -1.44 17.93
CA ARG A 58 6.94 -1.92 18.35
C ARG A 58 6.77 -3.38 17.97
N SER A 59 6.02 -4.13 18.78
CA SER A 59 5.71 -5.53 18.52
C SER A 59 4.21 -5.74 18.62
N GLU A 60 3.56 -5.87 17.47
CA GLU A 60 2.14 -6.20 17.36
C GLU A 60 1.99 -7.41 16.45
N LYS A 61 1.25 -8.42 16.92
CA LYS A 61 1.10 -9.68 16.17
C LYS A 61 0.15 -9.57 14.99
N ASP A 62 -0.65 -8.49 14.88
CA ASP A 62 -1.62 -8.23 13.82
C ASP A 62 -2.51 -9.46 13.48
N LEU A 63 -3.00 -10.16 14.52
CA LEU A 63 -3.83 -11.34 14.34
C LEU A 63 -5.29 -10.95 14.08
N PRO A 64 -5.81 -11.16 12.88
CA PRO A 64 -7.19 -10.87 12.56
C PRO A 64 -8.13 -11.90 13.18
N GLN A 65 -9.21 -11.43 13.77
CA GLN A 65 -10.32 -12.24 14.25
C GLN A 65 -11.51 -12.03 13.32
N VAL A 66 -11.84 -13.04 12.51
CA VAL A 66 -12.98 -13.00 11.61
C VAL A 66 -14.27 -13.14 12.43
N GLN A 67 -15.19 -12.18 12.25
CA GLN A 67 -16.45 -12.09 12.97
C GLN A 67 -17.64 -12.58 12.13
N SER A 68 -17.55 -12.45 10.80
CA SER A 68 -18.61 -12.83 9.85
C SER A 68 -18.03 -13.00 8.45
N GLY A 69 -18.84 -13.51 7.52
CA GLY A 69 -18.50 -13.58 6.09
C GLY A 69 -17.61 -14.76 5.70
N MET A 70 -17.28 -15.65 6.64
CA MET A 70 -16.47 -16.85 6.37
C MET A 70 -16.96 -18.05 7.18
N LEU A 71 -17.06 -19.19 6.52
CA LEU A 71 -17.39 -20.50 7.13
C LEU A 71 -16.51 -21.59 6.52
N ASN A 72 -15.85 -22.39 7.37
CA ASN A 72 -14.94 -23.46 6.95
C ASN A 72 -13.89 -22.97 5.91
N ASN A 73 -13.27 -21.83 6.20
CA ASN A 73 -12.31 -21.16 5.32
C ASN A 73 -12.85 -20.79 3.93
N ARG A 74 -14.17 -20.65 3.77
CA ARG A 74 -14.78 -20.18 2.53
C ARG A 74 -15.59 -18.94 2.77
N THR A 75 -15.54 -18.00 1.83
CA THR A 75 -16.41 -16.82 1.82
C THR A 75 -17.86 -17.25 1.70
N THR A 76 -18.75 -16.56 2.44
CA THR A 76 -20.19 -16.88 2.42
C THR A 76 -21.00 -15.94 1.51
N GLY A 77 -20.38 -14.85 1.04
CA GLY A 77 -21.03 -13.81 0.24
C GLY A 77 -21.72 -12.73 1.06
N VAL A 78 -21.87 -12.89 2.40
CA VAL A 78 -22.29 -11.79 3.29
C VAL A 78 -21.07 -10.95 3.69
N PRO A 79 -21.25 -9.74 4.25
CA PRO A 79 -20.12 -8.90 4.66
C PRO A 79 -19.12 -9.64 5.55
N LEU A 80 -17.88 -9.69 5.10
CA LEU A 80 -16.76 -10.24 5.87
C LEU A 80 -16.22 -9.17 6.81
N CYS A 81 -16.36 -9.39 8.11
CA CYS A 81 -15.81 -8.51 9.13
C CYS A 81 -14.64 -9.18 9.84
N ALA A 82 -13.52 -8.45 9.94
CA ALA A 82 -12.37 -8.87 10.75
C ALA A 82 -11.88 -7.74 11.63
N MET A 83 -11.49 -8.10 12.87
CA MET A 83 -10.96 -7.18 13.87
C MET A 83 -9.55 -7.59 14.28
N ILE A 84 -8.70 -6.60 14.56
CA ILE A 84 -7.34 -6.77 15.05
C ILE A 84 -7.21 -5.99 16.35
N GLN A 85 -6.91 -6.67 17.46
CA GLN A 85 -6.72 -6.04 18.76
C GLN A 85 -5.46 -5.17 18.81
N ASN A 86 -5.54 -4.01 19.44
CA ASN A 86 -4.39 -3.17 19.73
C ASN A 86 -3.80 -3.57 21.08
N THR A 87 -2.59 -4.09 21.11
CA THR A 87 -1.96 -4.65 22.32
C THR A 87 -0.76 -3.85 22.84
N ASP A 88 -0.10 -3.06 22.00
CA ASP A 88 1.09 -2.24 22.38
C ASP A 88 0.79 -0.73 22.26
N THR A 89 -0.08 -0.21 23.14
CA THR A 89 -0.48 1.20 23.15
C THR A 89 0.19 1.95 24.31
N ARG A 90 0.96 3.03 24.00
CA ARG A 90 1.57 3.93 25.00
C ARG A 90 1.07 5.34 24.81
N SER A 91 -0.07 5.65 25.42
CA SER A 91 -0.80 6.91 25.19
C SER A 91 -0.10 8.16 25.75
N LYS A 92 0.79 8.02 26.74
CA LYS A 92 1.49 9.16 27.39
C LYS A 92 2.42 9.93 26.47
N ASP A 93 2.91 9.31 25.41
CA ASP A 93 3.89 9.89 24.48
C ASP A 93 3.26 10.94 23.53
N TYR A 94 1.95 11.14 23.57
CA TYR A 94 1.20 11.94 22.58
C TYR A 94 0.43 13.13 23.16
N SER A 95 0.59 13.45 24.47
CA SER A 95 -0.20 14.48 25.13
C SER A 95 -0.03 15.90 24.55
N ASN A 96 1.13 16.20 23.98
CA ASN A 96 1.42 17.51 23.39
C ASN A 96 0.84 17.69 21.98
N LEU A 97 0.54 16.60 21.27
CA LEU A 97 0.10 16.64 19.88
C LEU A 97 -1.34 17.15 19.71
N GLU A 98 -2.09 17.26 20.79
CA GLU A 98 -3.42 17.87 20.80
C GLU A 98 -3.38 19.38 20.48
N ARG A 99 -2.25 20.03 20.72
CA ARG A 99 -2.05 21.48 20.54
C ARG A 99 -0.94 21.79 19.55
N LEU A 100 0.13 20.97 19.53
CA LEU A 100 1.34 21.13 18.72
C LEU A 100 1.34 20.09 17.61
N PRO A 101 0.81 20.38 16.42
CA PRO A 101 0.72 19.40 15.34
C PRO A 101 2.11 19.10 14.78
N ARG A 102 2.35 17.82 14.49
CA ARG A 102 3.58 17.41 13.80
C ARG A 102 3.61 17.98 12.37
N PRO A 103 4.68 18.64 11.94
CA PRO A 103 4.87 19.01 10.54
C PRO A 103 4.75 17.79 9.64
N GLY A 104 4.01 17.91 8.54
CA GLY A 104 3.81 16.82 7.58
C GLY A 104 2.89 15.67 8.02
N HIS A 105 2.25 15.76 9.20
CA HIS A 105 1.23 14.82 9.67
C HIS A 105 -0.18 15.42 9.59
N ALA A 106 -1.20 14.57 9.70
CA ALA A 106 -2.60 15.01 9.65
C ALA A 106 -3.13 15.59 10.99
N ASP A 107 -2.29 15.87 11.98
CA ASP A 107 -2.72 16.35 13.31
C ASP A 107 -3.53 17.62 13.21
N TYR A 108 -3.05 18.64 12.48
CA TYR A 108 -3.75 19.90 12.28
C TYR A 108 -5.02 19.75 11.44
N THR A 109 -4.89 19.11 10.28
CA THR A 109 -6.03 18.95 9.35
C THR A 109 -7.13 18.08 9.97
N GLY A 110 -6.76 17.07 10.75
CA GLY A 110 -7.67 16.26 11.54
C GLY A 110 -8.40 17.09 12.61
N ALA A 111 -7.65 17.93 13.36
CA ALA A 111 -8.25 18.82 14.35
C ALA A 111 -9.29 19.77 13.73
N MET A 112 -8.97 20.35 12.57
CA MET A 112 -9.91 21.22 11.84
C MET A 112 -11.12 20.42 11.33
N ARG A 113 -10.91 19.26 10.73
CA ARG A 113 -11.95 18.42 10.14
C ARG A 113 -12.94 17.89 11.15
N TYR A 114 -12.42 17.42 12.29
CA TYR A 114 -13.21 16.78 13.36
C TYR A 114 -13.46 17.72 14.56
N ARG A 115 -13.21 19.03 14.40
CA ARG A 115 -13.45 20.05 15.41
C ARG A 115 -12.77 19.77 16.76
N GLY A 116 -11.58 19.12 16.71
CA GLY A 116 -10.83 18.74 17.89
C GLY A 116 -11.31 17.47 18.61
N PHE A 117 -12.29 16.74 18.07
CA PHE A 117 -12.82 15.49 18.68
C PHE A 117 -12.15 14.21 18.18
N GLN A 118 -11.14 14.32 17.28
CA GLN A 118 -10.37 13.15 16.85
C GLN A 118 -9.53 12.58 17.99
N ASP A 119 -9.31 11.26 17.99
CA ASP A 119 -8.30 10.65 18.86
C ASP A 119 -6.89 10.96 18.30
N VAL A 120 -6.10 11.75 19.03
CA VAL A 120 -4.75 12.14 18.65
C VAL A 120 -3.69 11.09 19.02
N ARG A 121 -4.05 10.13 19.89
CA ARG A 121 -3.11 9.13 20.40
C ARG A 121 -2.61 8.22 19.28
N GLY A 122 -1.28 8.16 19.12
CA GLY A 122 -0.65 7.36 18.06
C GLY A 122 -1.03 7.76 16.63
N GLY A 123 -1.60 8.97 16.44
CA GLY A 123 -2.11 9.46 15.18
C GLY A 123 -3.54 9.02 14.86
N GLY A 124 -4.22 8.34 15.80
CA GLY A 124 -5.63 7.96 15.70
C GLY A 124 -5.95 7.17 14.42
N HIS A 125 -6.95 7.62 13.70
CA HIS A 125 -7.37 7.04 12.43
C HIS A 125 -6.43 7.38 11.25
N PHE A 126 -5.52 8.38 11.40
CA PHE A 126 -4.51 8.74 10.39
C PHE A 126 -3.21 7.93 10.51
N SER A 127 -3.16 7.02 11.48
CA SER A 127 -1.98 6.19 11.73
C SER A 127 -1.75 5.16 10.63
N GLY A 128 -0.48 4.89 10.29
CA GLY A 128 -0.10 3.75 9.46
C GLY A 128 -0.56 2.39 10.00
N ARG A 129 -1.00 2.33 11.27
CA ARG A 129 -1.62 1.15 11.89
C ARG A 129 -2.84 0.65 11.10
N LEU A 130 -3.61 1.56 10.50
CA LEU A 130 -4.83 1.27 9.73
C LEU A 130 -4.54 0.54 8.40
N THR A 131 -3.28 0.40 8.01
CA THR A 131 -2.90 -0.45 6.88
C THR A 131 -2.95 -1.96 7.19
N ALA A 132 -3.01 -2.37 8.46
CA ALA A 132 -3.13 -3.80 8.79
C ALA A 132 -4.47 -4.40 8.32
N PRO A 133 -5.64 -3.79 8.60
CA PRO A 133 -6.91 -4.25 8.02
C PRO A 133 -6.96 -4.13 6.48
N LEU A 134 -6.28 -3.14 5.86
CA LEU A 134 -6.14 -3.06 4.42
C LEU A 134 -5.37 -4.27 3.86
N CYS A 135 -4.25 -4.65 4.50
CA CYS A 135 -3.47 -5.84 4.12
C CYS A 135 -4.27 -7.13 4.29
N PHE A 136 -5.11 -7.25 5.33
CA PHE A 136 -6.01 -8.37 5.47
C PHE A 136 -6.97 -8.51 4.28
N ALA A 137 -7.63 -7.41 3.90
CA ALA A 137 -8.54 -7.38 2.74
C ALA A 137 -7.80 -7.72 1.44
N GLY A 138 -6.63 -7.10 1.23
CA GLY A 138 -5.81 -7.32 0.04
C GLY A 138 -5.26 -8.74 -0.07
N ALA A 139 -4.93 -9.39 1.06
CA ALA A 139 -4.50 -10.79 1.08
C ALA A 139 -5.61 -11.75 0.64
N ILE A 140 -6.85 -11.49 1.04
CA ILE A 140 -8.02 -12.27 0.60
C ILE A 140 -8.24 -12.07 -0.90
N CYS A 141 -8.28 -10.82 -1.37
CA CYS A 141 -8.45 -10.50 -2.78
C CYS A 141 -7.34 -11.10 -3.64
N GLY A 142 -6.09 -11.02 -3.18
CA GLY A 142 -4.93 -11.60 -3.85
C GLY A 142 -5.04 -13.11 -4.02
N GLN A 143 -5.47 -13.86 -2.99
CA GLN A 143 -5.66 -15.30 -3.12
C GLN A 143 -6.77 -15.66 -4.13
N ILE A 144 -7.82 -14.87 -4.21
CA ILE A 144 -8.88 -15.05 -5.20
C ILE A 144 -8.34 -14.84 -6.62
N LEU A 145 -7.53 -13.80 -6.83
CA LEU A 145 -6.86 -13.51 -8.09
C LEU A 145 -5.82 -14.59 -8.47
N GLU A 146 -5.00 -15.04 -7.52
CA GLU A 146 -3.98 -16.06 -7.73
C GLU A 146 -4.57 -17.40 -8.22
N ARG A 147 -5.77 -17.77 -7.74
CA ARG A 147 -6.49 -18.96 -8.26
C ARG A 147 -6.96 -18.79 -9.71
N ARG A 148 -7.06 -17.57 -10.17
CA ARG A 148 -7.34 -17.23 -11.59
C ARG A 148 -6.08 -17.00 -12.41
N GLY A 149 -4.91 -17.28 -11.82
CA GLY A 149 -3.61 -17.14 -12.48
C GLY A 149 -3.05 -15.72 -12.51
N ILE A 150 -3.71 -14.74 -11.85
CA ILE A 150 -3.27 -13.34 -11.79
C ILE A 150 -2.43 -13.14 -10.54
N TYR A 151 -1.22 -12.60 -10.67
CA TYR A 151 -0.28 -12.42 -9.57
C TYR A 151 0.15 -10.97 -9.47
N THR A 152 0.15 -10.45 -8.25
CA THR A 152 0.61 -9.09 -7.91
C THR A 152 1.82 -9.20 -7.01
N GLY A 153 2.86 -8.43 -7.25
CA GLY A 153 3.98 -8.30 -6.34
C GLY A 153 4.66 -6.94 -6.46
N ALA A 154 5.25 -6.50 -5.36
CA ALA A 154 5.93 -5.23 -5.29
C ALA A 154 7.28 -5.36 -4.60
N HIS A 155 8.19 -4.44 -4.93
CA HIS A 155 9.48 -4.31 -4.31
C HIS A 155 9.82 -2.85 -4.02
N ILE A 156 10.87 -2.64 -3.25
CA ILE A 156 11.42 -1.31 -2.98
C ILE A 156 12.22 -0.89 -4.21
N ALA A 157 11.71 0.05 -5.01
CA ALA A 157 12.42 0.55 -6.19
C ALA A 157 13.50 1.57 -5.84
N ALA A 158 13.32 2.35 -4.77
CA ALA A 158 14.36 3.25 -4.27
C ALA A 158 14.14 3.63 -2.82
N ILE A 159 15.21 3.93 -2.09
CA ILE A 159 15.19 4.63 -0.80
C ILE A 159 16.20 5.77 -0.85
N HIS A 160 15.73 6.99 -0.62
CA HIS A 160 16.55 8.21 -0.52
C HIS A 160 17.57 8.36 -1.68
N GLY A 161 17.14 8.01 -2.91
CA GLY A 161 17.96 8.11 -4.10
C GLY A 161 18.89 6.91 -4.37
N ILE A 162 18.93 5.92 -3.49
CA ILE A 162 19.58 4.63 -3.77
C ILE A 162 18.54 3.77 -4.49
N GLU A 163 18.81 3.43 -5.75
CA GLU A 163 17.89 2.71 -6.63
C GLU A 163 18.17 1.21 -6.63
N ASP A 164 17.12 0.41 -6.74
CA ASP A 164 17.15 -1.02 -7.05
C ASP A 164 17.05 -1.25 -8.56
N ASP A 165 17.26 -2.49 -9.01
CA ASP A 165 16.89 -2.90 -10.35
C ASP A 165 15.36 -2.87 -10.50
N ALA A 166 14.87 -2.60 -11.72
CA ALA A 166 13.44 -2.57 -12.02
C ALA A 166 12.94 -3.95 -12.52
N PHE A 167 11.63 -4.21 -12.36
CA PHE A 167 11.00 -5.30 -13.10
C PHE A 167 11.12 -5.08 -14.61
N SER A 168 11.26 -6.18 -15.38
CA SER A 168 11.16 -6.09 -16.82
C SER A 168 9.76 -5.63 -17.22
N GLU A 169 9.66 -4.51 -17.91
CA GLU A 169 8.37 -3.91 -18.29
C GLU A 169 7.48 -4.86 -19.11
N THR A 170 8.09 -5.71 -19.95
CA THR A 170 7.37 -6.60 -20.87
C THR A 170 7.47 -8.08 -20.52
N LYS A 171 8.44 -8.48 -19.66
CA LYS A 171 8.77 -9.90 -19.40
C LYS A 171 8.73 -10.30 -17.94
N VAL A 172 8.29 -9.39 -17.04
CA VAL A 172 8.12 -9.77 -15.64
C VAL A 172 7.18 -10.97 -15.53
N SER A 173 7.58 -11.95 -14.73
CA SER A 173 6.89 -13.22 -14.58
C SER A 173 6.39 -13.45 -13.16
N ARG A 174 5.55 -14.48 -12.98
CA ARG A 174 5.19 -14.96 -11.64
C ARG A 174 6.41 -15.28 -10.79
N THR A 175 7.46 -15.87 -11.39
CA THR A 175 8.68 -16.25 -10.68
C THR A 175 9.38 -15.02 -10.10
N ASP A 176 9.49 -13.94 -10.88
CA ASP A 176 10.11 -12.69 -10.42
C ASP A 176 9.31 -12.08 -9.26
N ILE A 177 7.98 -12.06 -9.37
CA ILE A 177 7.09 -11.58 -8.32
C ILE A 177 7.27 -12.41 -7.03
N MET A 178 7.27 -13.73 -7.12
CA MET A 178 7.42 -14.58 -5.93
C MET A 178 8.79 -14.42 -5.29
N ALA A 179 9.86 -14.27 -6.09
CA ALA A 179 11.21 -14.08 -5.58
C ALA A 179 11.35 -12.84 -4.69
N VAL A 180 10.71 -11.71 -5.04
CA VAL A 180 10.76 -10.49 -4.21
C VAL A 180 9.81 -10.59 -3.00
N ARG A 181 8.66 -11.26 -3.13
CA ARG A 181 7.69 -11.44 -2.04
C ARG A 181 8.23 -12.28 -0.87
N GLU A 182 9.14 -13.21 -1.14
CA GLU A 182 9.76 -14.09 -0.13
C GLU A 182 10.89 -13.40 0.64
N LYS A 183 11.42 -12.29 0.13
CA LYS A 183 12.52 -11.58 0.79
C LYS A 183 12.05 -10.80 2.02
N SER A 184 12.86 -10.81 3.06
CA SER A 184 12.60 -10.00 4.25
C SER A 184 12.71 -8.50 3.96
N PHE A 185 13.67 -8.09 3.11
CA PHE A 185 13.79 -6.75 2.56
C PHE A 185 13.55 -6.87 1.05
N PRO A 186 12.36 -6.52 0.55
CA PRO A 186 11.94 -6.87 -0.80
C PRO A 186 12.58 -5.95 -1.83
N VAL A 187 13.74 -6.33 -2.33
CA VAL A 187 14.49 -5.74 -3.45
C VAL A 187 14.82 -6.81 -4.47
N ILE A 188 15.05 -6.45 -5.73
CA ILE A 188 15.54 -7.34 -6.77
C ILE A 188 17.02 -7.60 -6.54
N ASN A 189 17.81 -6.56 -6.36
CA ASN A 189 19.26 -6.57 -6.17
C ASN A 189 19.64 -6.46 -4.69
N ASP A 190 20.11 -7.57 -4.10
CA ASP A 190 20.44 -7.62 -2.67
C ASP A 190 21.56 -6.64 -2.27
N ALA A 191 22.53 -6.38 -3.17
CA ALA A 191 23.60 -5.43 -2.89
C ALA A 191 23.09 -3.97 -2.78
N GLN A 192 22.09 -3.59 -3.57
CA GLN A 192 21.42 -2.31 -3.42
C GLN A 192 20.56 -2.29 -2.14
N GLY A 193 19.90 -3.40 -1.82
CA GLY A 193 19.17 -3.57 -0.56
C GLY A 193 20.03 -3.38 0.68
N GLU A 194 21.27 -3.87 0.68
CA GLU A 194 22.21 -3.66 1.78
C GLU A 194 22.57 -2.17 1.98
N LYS A 195 22.83 -1.44 0.87
CA LYS A 195 23.09 0.01 0.91
C LYS A 195 21.88 0.78 1.44
N MET A 196 20.67 0.45 0.97
CA MET A 196 19.42 1.07 1.45
C MET A 196 19.24 0.84 2.95
N GLN A 197 19.47 -0.38 3.44
CA GLN A 197 19.35 -0.70 4.87
C GLN A 197 20.38 0.04 5.71
N GLU A 198 21.61 0.22 5.22
CA GLU A 198 22.64 1.00 5.90
C GLU A 198 22.25 2.48 5.99
N ASP A 199 21.73 3.06 4.92
CA ASP A 199 21.26 4.46 4.90
C ASP A 199 20.09 4.66 5.87
N ILE A 200 19.12 3.73 5.93
CA ILE A 200 18.06 3.74 6.93
C ILE A 200 18.61 3.72 8.35
N ARG A 201 19.61 2.86 8.64
CA ARG A 201 20.24 2.81 9.98
C ARG A 201 20.97 4.10 10.32
N ASN A 202 21.61 4.74 9.35
CA ASN A 202 22.28 6.03 9.52
C ASN A 202 21.28 7.17 9.77
N ALA A 203 20.21 7.24 9.00
CA ALA A 203 19.12 8.19 9.23
C ALA A 203 18.52 8.03 10.64
N ARG A 204 18.28 6.80 11.09
CA ARG A 204 17.81 6.52 12.45
C ARG A 204 18.76 7.06 13.53
N LYS A 205 20.08 6.87 13.38
CA LYS A 205 21.09 7.40 14.31
C LYS A 205 21.07 8.93 14.33
N GLY A 206 20.82 9.56 13.18
CA GLY A 206 20.70 11.01 13.01
C GLY A 206 19.36 11.59 13.47
N GLY A 207 18.41 10.75 13.94
CA GLY A 207 17.07 11.20 14.35
C GLY A 207 16.18 11.60 13.18
N GLU A 208 16.48 11.13 11.96
CA GLU A 208 15.78 11.40 10.71
C GLU A 208 14.92 10.24 10.25
N SER A 209 14.14 10.48 9.19
CA SER A 209 13.40 9.46 8.44
C SER A 209 13.62 9.62 6.93
N LEU A 210 13.51 8.50 6.21
CA LEU A 210 13.69 8.43 4.76
C LEU A 210 12.37 8.04 4.07
N GLY A 211 12.17 8.61 2.89
CA GLY A 211 11.15 8.19 1.92
C GLY A 211 11.75 7.32 0.83
N GLY A 212 10.91 6.92 -0.14
CA GLY A 212 11.37 6.15 -1.29
C GLY A 212 10.26 5.84 -2.27
N LEU A 213 10.58 4.94 -3.19
CA LEU A 213 9.70 4.46 -4.25
C LEU A 213 9.44 2.96 -4.08
N ILE A 214 8.22 2.56 -4.39
CA ILE A 214 7.80 1.16 -4.48
C ILE A 214 7.39 0.92 -5.92
N GLU A 215 7.93 -0.10 -6.59
CA GLU A 215 7.44 -0.58 -7.86
C GLU A 215 6.56 -1.81 -7.63
N CYS A 216 5.42 -1.87 -8.32
CA CYS A 216 4.48 -2.97 -8.26
C CYS A 216 4.17 -3.46 -9.66
N ALA A 217 4.19 -4.78 -9.83
CA ALA A 217 3.83 -5.45 -11.08
C ALA A 217 2.64 -6.38 -10.88
N VAL A 218 1.78 -6.44 -11.90
CA VAL A 218 0.72 -7.45 -12.03
C VAL A 218 0.93 -8.22 -13.31
N VAL A 219 0.93 -9.53 -13.22
CA VAL A 219 1.11 -10.41 -14.40
C VAL A 219 -0.13 -11.25 -14.64
N ASN A 220 -0.30 -11.65 -15.91
CA ASN A 220 -1.39 -12.49 -16.40
C ASN A 220 -2.79 -11.83 -16.26
N MET A 221 -2.86 -10.51 -16.18
CA MET A 221 -4.13 -9.82 -16.25
C MET A 221 -4.70 -9.96 -17.67
N PRO A 222 -5.90 -10.50 -17.87
CA PRO A 222 -6.46 -10.61 -19.22
C PRO A 222 -6.69 -9.23 -19.84
N ALA A 223 -6.56 -9.11 -21.15
CA ALA A 223 -6.94 -7.89 -21.85
C ALA A 223 -8.47 -7.67 -21.76
N GLY A 224 -8.89 -6.40 -21.67
CA GLY A 224 -10.31 -6.03 -21.67
C GLY A 224 -10.95 -5.85 -20.31
N VAL A 225 -10.17 -5.91 -19.21
CA VAL A 225 -10.67 -5.65 -17.86
C VAL A 225 -10.54 -4.17 -17.52
N GLY A 226 -11.58 -3.57 -16.97
CA GLY A 226 -11.63 -2.16 -16.62
C GLY A 226 -12.74 -1.42 -17.39
N SER A 227 -12.70 -0.11 -17.34
CA SER A 227 -13.72 0.75 -17.97
C SER A 227 -13.10 2.07 -18.43
N PRO A 228 -13.65 2.74 -19.43
CA PRO A 228 -13.13 4.03 -19.84
C PRO A 228 -13.40 5.13 -18.80
N MET A 229 -12.62 6.19 -18.85
CA MET A 229 -12.74 7.42 -18.06
C MET A 229 -12.67 7.17 -16.55
N PHE A 230 -13.73 7.48 -15.79
CA PHE A 230 -13.72 7.62 -14.33
C PHE A 230 -13.70 6.30 -13.54
N GLN A 231 -14.03 5.19 -14.18
CA GLN A 231 -14.04 3.86 -13.59
C GLN A 231 -12.95 2.96 -14.20
N GLY A 232 -11.90 3.56 -14.74
CA GLY A 232 -10.76 2.84 -15.27
C GLY A 232 -9.92 2.17 -14.18
N LEU A 233 -9.08 1.21 -14.59
CA LEU A 233 -8.15 0.53 -13.68
C LEU A 233 -7.23 1.52 -12.97
N GLU A 234 -6.64 2.48 -13.71
CA GLU A 234 -5.76 3.52 -13.15
C GLU A 234 -6.48 4.34 -12.07
N ASN A 235 -7.73 4.77 -12.33
CA ASN A 235 -8.52 5.55 -11.38
C ASN A 235 -8.79 4.76 -10.09
N THR A 236 -9.18 3.50 -10.23
CA THR A 236 -9.55 2.62 -9.11
C THR A 236 -8.32 2.26 -8.26
N ILE A 237 -7.20 1.90 -8.92
CA ILE A 237 -5.92 1.66 -8.25
C ILE A 237 -5.47 2.93 -7.53
N ALA A 238 -5.52 4.09 -8.19
CA ALA A 238 -5.11 5.36 -7.61
C ALA A 238 -5.92 5.71 -6.35
N GLN A 239 -7.24 5.53 -6.36
CA GLN A 239 -8.08 5.79 -5.18
C GLN A 239 -7.64 4.99 -3.97
N LEU A 240 -7.34 3.70 -4.14
CA LEU A 240 -6.91 2.82 -3.05
C LEU A 240 -5.47 3.09 -2.62
N VAL A 241 -4.55 3.32 -3.57
CA VAL A 241 -3.13 3.59 -3.30
C VAL A 241 -2.97 4.93 -2.56
N PHE A 242 -3.66 6.00 -2.97
CA PHE A 242 -3.65 7.28 -2.23
C PHE A 242 -4.38 7.21 -0.89
N GLY A 243 -5.17 6.16 -0.62
CA GLY A 243 -5.70 5.84 0.69
C GLY A 243 -4.64 5.34 1.68
N ILE A 244 -3.49 4.88 1.21
CA ILE A 244 -2.37 4.44 2.06
C ILE A 244 -1.69 5.68 2.66
N PRO A 245 -1.54 5.78 3.99
CA PRO A 245 -0.84 6.90 4.62
C PRO A 245 0.58 7.09 4.05
N ALA A 246 0.98 8.34 3.87
CA ALA A 246 2.28 8.79 3.36
C ALA A 246 2.49 8.63 1.83
N VAL A 247 1.59 8.06 1.08
CA VAL A 247 1.66 8.10 -0.38
C VAL A 247 1.51 9.53 -0.88
N LYS A 248 2.37 9.95 -1.83
CA LYS A 248 2.41 11.30 -2.40
C LYS A 248 2.45 11.31 -3.93
N GLY A 249 2.71 10.19 -4.57
CA GLY A 249 2.73 10.06 -6.01
C GLY A 249 2.42 8.65 -6.47
N LEU A 250 1.88 8.54 -7.67
CA LEU A 250 1.59 7.30 -8.37
C LEU A 250 1.77 7.56 -9.86
N GLU A 251 2.45 6.64 -10.55
CA GLU A 251 2.57 6.65 -11.99
C GLU A 251 2.47 5.22 -12.55
N PHE A 252 2.07 5.11 -13.81
CA PHE A 252 1.94 3.84 -14.55
C PHE A 252 2.90 3.83 -15.73
N GLY A 253 3.57 2.70 -15.99
CA GLY A 253 4.52 2.54 -17.08
C GLY A 253 5.63 3.58 -17.05
N ALA A 254 5.83 4.31 -18.17
CA ALA A 254 6.82 5.38 -18.25
C ALA A 254 6.48 6.60 -17.37
N GLY A 255 5.23 6.70 -16.88
CA GLY A 255 4.83 7.72 -15.91
C GLY A 255 5.06 9.14 -16.41
N PHE A 256 5.70 9.99 -15.60
CA PHE A 256 5.97 11.38 -15.96
C PHE A 256 6.95 11.54 -17.12
N GLN A 257 7.77 10.52 -17.46
CA GLN A 257 8.69 10.58 -18.59
C GLN A 257 7.98 10.73 -19.94
N VAL A 258 6.70 10.34 -20.05
CA VAL A 258 5.91 10.50 -21.29
C VAL A 258 5.85 11.97 -21.75
N ALA A 259 5.98 12.93 -20.84
CA ALA A 259 5.96 14.35 -21.16
C ALA A 259 7.20 14.81 -21.97
N GLU A 260 8.29 14.03 -21.95
CA GLU A 260 9.54 14.30 -22.67
C GLU A 260 9.64 13.48 -23.99
N MET A 261 8.70 12.54 -24.22
CA MET A 261 8.70 11.66 -25.38
C MET A 261 7.93 12.27 -26.56
N VAL A 262 8.36 11.95 -27.76
CA VAL A 262 7.54 12.13 -28.96
C VAL A 262 6.66 10.89 -29.20
N GLY A 263 5.54 11.05 -29.92
CA GLY A 263 4.57 9.97 -30.08
C GLY A 263 5.15 8.65 -30.60
N SER A 264 6.07 8.70 -31.55
CA SER A 264 6.72 7.48 -32.08
C SER A 264 7.65 6.76 -31.08
N GLN A 265 8.11 7.45 -30.04
CA GLN A 265 8.89 6.87 -28.94
C GLN A 265 7.98 6.32 -27.85
N ASN A 266 6.90 7.04 -27.52
CA ASN A 266 5.98 6.65 -26.48
C ASN A 266 5.05 5.50 -26.88
N ASN A 267 4.64 5.42 -28.14
CA ASN A 267 3.69 4.41 -28.61
C ASN A 267 4.30 3.02 -28.54
N ASP A 268 3.58 2.07 -27.93
CA ASP A 268 3.99 0.68 -27.79
C ASP A 268 3.55 -0.13 -29.03
N PRO A 269 4.49 -0.56 -29.92
CA PRO A 269 4.14 -1.28 -31.15
C PRO A 269 3.57 -2.65 -30.84
N PHE A 270 2.39 -2.97 -31.37
CA PHE A 270 1.77 -4.29 -31.27
C PHE A 270 2.49 -5.34 -32.13
N TYR A 271 2.48 -6.58 -31.67
CA TYR A 271 2.87 -7.75 -32.44
C TYR A 271 2.09 -8.98 -31.96
N ILE A 272 2.11 -10.03 -32.78
CA ILE A 272 1.56 -11.36 -32.42
C ILE A 272 2.71 -12.24 -31.96
N ASP A 273 2.61 -12.83 -30.76
CA ASP A 273 3.60 -13.78 -30.25
C ASP A 273 3.47 -15.18 -30.92
N GLU A 274 4.35 -16.10 -30.54
CA GLU A 274 4.38 -17.47 -31.07
C GLU A 274 3.11 -18.28 -30.75
N ASN A 275 2.35 -17.86 -29.74
CA ASN A 275 1.11 -18.49 -29.29
C ASN A 275 -0.15 -17.81 -29.85
N GLY A 276 0.01 -16.77 -30.68
CA GLY A 276 -1.08 -16.02 -31.29
C GLY A 276 -1.66 -14.92 -30.39
N HIS A 277 -0.99 -14.56 -29.29
CA HIS A 277 -1.42 -13.47 -28.42
C HIS A 277 -0.98 -12.11 -28.94
N VAL A 278 -1.83 -11.11 -28.75
CA VAL A 278 -1.47 -9.71 -29.00
C VAL A 278 -0.62 -9.19 -27.85
N MET A 279 0.58 -8.75 -28.15
CA MET A 279 1.55 -8.21 -27.20
C MET A 279 2.08 -6.87 -27.69
N THR A 280 2.83 -6.14 -26.88
CA THR A 280 3.55 -4.93 -27.28
C THR A 280 5.06 -5.09 -27.09
N LYS A 281 5.87 -4.43 -27.95
CA LYS A 281 7.35 -4.52 -27.90
C LYS A 281 7.95 -3.75 -26.73
N THR A 282 7.28 -2.69 -26.30
CA THR A 282 7.55 -1.86 -25.15
C THR A 282 6.29 -1.80 -24.28
N ASN A 283 6.34 -1.20 -23.10
CA ASN A 283 5.18 -1.12 -22.20
C ASN A 283 5.12 0.25 -21.50
N HIS A 284 5.32 1.32 -22.27
CA HIS A 284 5.27 2.69 -21.74
C HIS A 284 3.89 3.04 -21.14
N HIS A 285 2.82 2.44 -21.68
CA HIS A 285 1.46 2.58 -21.13
C HIS A 285 1.24 1.83 -19.79
N GLY A 286 2.21 0.99 -19.35
CA GLY A 286 2.12 0.26 -18.08
C GLY A 286 0.99 -0.76 -18.00
N GLY A 287 0.62 -1.42 -19.11
CA GLY A 287 -0.40 -2.48 -19.16
C GLY A 287 -1.85 -1.99 -19.24
N ILE A 288 -2.10 -0.68 -19.31
CA ILE A 288 -3.44 -0.08 -19.31
C ILE A 288 -3.57 0.93 -20.43
N LEU A 289 -4.59 0.79 -21.26
CA LEU A 289 -4.93 1.71 -22.34
C LEU A 289 -6.40 2.11 -22.23
N GLY A 290 -6.65 3.41 -22.11
CA GLY A 290 -8.02 3.93 -21.97
C GLY A 290 -8.76 3.47 -20.72
N GLY A 291 -8.04 3.15 -19.64
CA GLY A 291 -8.59 2.63 -18.38
C GLY A 291 -8.82 1.11 -18.38
N ILE A 292 -8.41 0.41 -19.44
CA ILE A 292 -8.67 -1.02 -19.69
C ILE A 292 -7.32 -1.76 -19.83
N SER A 293 -7.21 -2.95 -19.24
CA SER A 293 -6.02 -3.78 -19.33
C SER A 293 -5.72 -4.21 -20.78
N SER A 294 -4.47 -4.16 -21.17
CA SER A 294 -4.00 -4.53 -22.52
C SER A 294 -3.57 -5.99 -22.65
N GLY A 295 -3.47 -6.73 -21.54
CA GLY A 295 -2.86 -8.07 -21.51
C GLY A 295 -1.37 -8.05 -21.20
N MET A 296 -0.70 -6.90 -21.33
CA MET A 296 0.68 -6.70 -20.88
C MET A 296 0.76 -6.63 -19.35
N PRO A 297 1.93 -6.82 -18.73
CA PRO A 297 2.10 -6.59 -17.31
C PRO A 297 1.64 -5.18 -16.91
N ILE A 298 0.89 -5.07 -15.83
CA ILE A 298 0.58 -3.76 -15.25
C ILE A 298 1.76 -3.38 -14.37
N ILE A 299 2.42 -2.26 -14.70
CA ILE A 299 3.55 -1.71 -13.94
C ILE A 299 3.18 -0.34 -13.40
N LEU A 300 3.39 -0.15 -12.11
CA LEU A 300 3.16 1.14 -11.46
C LEU A 300 4.22 1.44 -10.39
N ARG A 301 4.48 2.72 -10.14
CA ARG A 301 5.41 3.18 -9.10
C ARG A 301 4.72 4.13 -8.15
N VAL A 302 5.02 3.99 -6.87
CA VAL A 302 4.38 4.72 -5.76
C VAL A 302 5.44 5.46 -4.94
N ALA A 303 5.31 6.78 -4.83
CA ALA A 303 6.16 7.60 -4.00
C ALA A 303 5.62 7.68 -2.56
N VAL A 304 6.47 7.33 -1.62
CA VAL A 304 6.19 7.34 -0.18
C VAL A 304 7.07 8.38 0.49
N LYS A 305 6.46 9.38 1.13
CA LYS A 305 7.21 10.42 1.85
C LYS A 305 7.87 9.89 3.13
N PRO A 306 8.92 10.56 3.65
CA PRO A 306 9.47 10.28 4.97
C PRO A 306 8.41 10.35 6.07
N THR A 307 8.63 9.59 7.14
CA THR A 307 7.77 9.62 8.33
C THR A 307 7.82 11.01 8.98
N ALA A 308 6.67 11.59 9.27
CA ALA A 308 6.59 12.94 9.88
C ALA A 308 7.12 13.01 11.32
N SER A 309 7.07 11.89 12.04
CA SER A 309 7.57 11.78 13.41
C SER A 309 9.06 11.50 13.40
N ILE A 310 9.88 12.54 13.62
CA ILE A 310 11.34 12.45 13.72
C ILE A 310 11.81 12.97 15.10
N ALA A 311 13.00 12.56 15.53
CA ALA A 311 13.54 12.95 16.83
C ALA A 311 14.18 14.35 16.84
N LYS A 312 14.34 14.97 15.67
CA LYS A 312 14.86 16.34 15.56
C LYS A 312 13.80 17.37 15.95
N PRO A 313 14.20 18.49 16.57
CA PRO A 313 13.33 19.63 16.76
C PRO A 313 12.80 20.16 15.43
N GLN A 314 11.50 20.45 15.37
CA GLN A 314 10.82 20.96 14.19
C GLN A 314 9.99 22.20 14.54
N GLU A 315 9.98 23.18 13.67
CA GLU A 315 9.11 24.34 13.80
C GLU A 315 7.65 23.90 13.62
N THR A 316 6.78 24.38 14.52
CA THR A 316 5.35 24.13 14.50
C THR A 316 4.61 25.32 15.14
N VAL A 317 3.32 25.15 15.43
CA VAL A 317 2.50 26.15 16.09
C VAL A 317 1.70 25.54 17.23
N ASP A 318 1.44 26.30 18.27
CA ASP A 318 0.29 26.05 19.13
C ASP A 318 -0.94 26.69 18.49
N PHE A 319 -1.74 25.89 17.80
CA PHE A 319 -2.87 26.43 17.07
C PHE A 319 -4.02 26.90 17.97
N ARG A 320 -4.03 26.54 19.28
CA ARG A 320 -4.95 27.07 20.27
C ARG A 320 -4.48 28.41 20.84
N ALA A 321 -3.20 28.50 21.23
CA ALA A 321 -2.60 29.72 21.76
C ALA A 321 -2.24 30.72 20.64
N LYS A 322 -2.17 30.28 19.38
CA LYS A 322 -1.73 31.05 18.19
C LYS A 322 -0.29 31.58 18.32
N THR A 323 0.61 30.75 18.80
CA THR A 323 2.05 31.02 18.93
C THR A 323 2.87 30.08 18.05
N ASN A 324 4.03 30.55 17.61
CA ASN A 324 5.04 29.70 16.96
C ASN A 324 5.78 28.94 18.04
N GLU A 325 6.01 27.63 17.81
CA GLU A 325 6.60 26.72 18.78
C GLU A 325 7.62 25.81 18.14
N ILE A 326 8.41 25.14 18.97
CA ILE A 326 9.30 24.06 18.56
C ILE A 326 8.76 22.74 19.14
N LEU A 327 8.53 21.78 18.27
CA LEU A 327 8.14 20.42 18.65
C LEU A 327 9.30 19.46 18.48
N GLN A 328 9.61 18.71 19.53
CA GLN A 328 10.46 17.52 19.42
C GLN A 328 9.61 16.29 19.77
N VAL A 329 9.50 15.38 18.82
CA VAL A 329 8.67 14.17 19.01
C VAL A 329 9.53 13.09 19.66
N HIS A 330 9.10 12.63 20.82
CA HIS A 330 9.71 11.51 21.53
C HIS A 330 8.88 10.25 21.26
N GLY A 331 9.53 9.12 20.97
CA GLY A 331 8.81 7.86 20.76
C GLY A 331 9.51 6.87 19.84
N ARG A 332 8.81 5.76 19.57
CA ARG A 332 9.29 4.66 18.71
C ARG A 332 8.74 4.84 17.30
N HIS A 333 9.49 5.55 16.46
CA HIS A 333 9.08 5.83 15.08
C HIS A 333 9.85 4.97 14.07
N ASP A 334 9.24 4.74 12.91
CA ASP A 334 9.91 4.09 11.79
C ASP A 334 10.90 5.07 11.14
N PRO A 335 12.18 4.74 11.00
CA PRO A 335 13.12 5.56 10.24
C PRO A 335 12.84 5.52 8.73
N CYS A 336 12.19 4.46 8.27
CA CYS A 336 11.69 4.34 6.90
C CYS A 336 10.48 3.41 6.88
N ILE A 337 9.36 3.88 6.35
CA ILE A 337 8.14 3.06 6.25
C ILE A 337 8.03 2.30 4.92
N VAL A 338 8.89 2.59 3.94
CA VAL A 338 8.81 2.01 2.59
C VAL A 338 8.80 0.48 2.61
N PRO A 339 9.68 -0.23 3.35
CA PRO A 339 9.66 -1.69 3.38
C PRO A 339 8.33 -2.27 3.89
N ARG A 340 7.67 -1.56 4.82
CA ARG A 340 6.36 -1.97 5.38
C ARG A 340 5.19 -1.56 4.49
N ALA A 341 5.38 -0.56 3.62
CA ALA A 341 4.37 -0.09 2.68
C ALA A 341 4.26 -1.00 1.43
N VAL A 342 5.29 -1.78 1.10
CA VAL A 342 5.28 -2.71 -0.03
C VAL A 342 4.03 -3.61 -0.04
N PRO A 343 3.72 -4.40 0.99
CA PRO A 343 2.51 -5.23 1.00
C PRO A 343 1.22 -4.40 1.08
N CYS A 344 1.27 -3.14 1.52
CA CYS A 344 0.10 -2.26 1.50
C CYS A 344 -0.27 -1.85 0.07
N VAL A 345 0.74 -1.60 -0.79
CA VAL A 345 0.55 -1.32 -2.22
C VAL A 345 -0.02 -2.55 -2.92
N GLU A 346 0.57 -3.74 -2.72
CA GLU A 346 0.03 -5.00 -3.25
C GLU A 346 -1.43 -5.21 -2.84
N ALA A 347 -1.76 -4.94 -1.57
CA ALA A 347 -3.13 -5.06 -1.05
C ALA A 347 -4.10 -4.13 -1.76
N ALA A 348 -3.74 -2.88 -1.93
CA ALA A 348 -4.56 -1.88 -2.64
C ALA A 348 -4.81 -2.29 -4.09
N VAL A 349 -3.75 -2.74 -4.78
CA VAL A 349 -3.84 -3.21 -6.16
C VAL A 349 -4.72 -4.46 -6.25
N ASN A 350 -4.53 -5.46 -5.39
CA ASN A 350 -5.35 -6.68 -5.37
C ASN A 350 -6.84 -6.40 -5.21
N ILE A 351 -7.20 -5.46 -4.34
CA ILE A 351 -8.59 -5.07 -4.11
C ILE A 351 -9.18 -4.43 -5.37
N ALA A 352 -8.45 -3.50 -6.00
CA ALA A 352 -8.87 -2.85 -7.24
C ALA A 352 -9.10 -3.88 -8.36
N LEU A 353 -8.12 -4.75 -8.57
CA LEU A 353 -8.16 -5.75 -9.64
C LEU A 353 -9.30 -6.75 -9.45
N LEU A 354 -9.48 -7.28 -8.24
CA LEU A 354 -10.57 -8.22 -7.98
C LEU A 354 -11.93 -7.54 -8.23
N SER A 355 -12.08 -6.28 -7.82
CA SER A 355 -13.30 -5.52 -8.06
C SER A 355 -13.62 -5.39 -9.54
N HIS A 356 -12.64 -5.13 -10.41
CA HIS A 356 -12.84 -5.07 -11.85
C HIS A 356 -13.03 -6.45 -12.50
N MET A 357 -12.32 -7.47 -12.00
CA MET A 357 -12.49 -8.83 -12.50
C MET A 357 -13.91 -9.36 -12.31
N MET A 358 -14.62 -8.95 -11.26
CA MET A 358 -16.02 -9.34 -11.03
C MET A 358 -16.98 -8.82 -12.10
N ASP A 359 -16.59 -7.81 -12.87
CA ASP A 359 -17.34 -7.32 -14.04
C ASP A 359 -16.90 -7.96 -15.35
N TYR A 360 -15.80 -8.72 -15.32
CA TYR A 360 -15.28 -9.35 -16.52
C TYR A 360 -16.13 -10.56 -16.91
N PRO A 361 -16.53 -10.70 -18.19
CA PRO A 361 -17.52 -11.69 -18.60
C PRO A 361 -17.17 -13.16 -18.31
N HIS A 362 -15.92 -13.45 -18.04
CA HIS A 362 -15.39 -14.80 -17.78
C HIS A 362 -14.81 -14.98 -16.37
N PHE A 363 -15.26 -14.16 -15.43
CA PHE A 363 -14.81 -14.23 -14.03
C PHE A 363 -15.19 -15.54 -13.34
#